data_10bd74c5a0a982869487a29af52ac8b2
#
_entry.id   10bd74c5a0a982869487a29af52ac8b2
#
_cell.length_a   1.000
_cell.length_b   1.000
_cell.length_c   1.000
_cell.angle_alpha   90.00
_cell.angle_beta   90.00
_cell.angle_gamma   90.00
#
_symmetry.space_group_name_H-M   'P 1'
#
loop_
_entity.id
_entity.type
_entity.pdbx_description
1 polymer ?
#
loop_
_entity_poly.entity_id
_entity_poly.type
_entity_poly.pdbx_seq_one_letter_code
_entity_poly.pdbx_strand_id
1 'polypeptide(L)'
;MDTHSLLTPTAPRRRLRAGLPLLAVLCALAGTGVAQAQAPAAAPPAASKDDSAIVLVGKDGWLFPAWGSLSEVDMQAVDASTRLIAETKARLAARGVRLELLLLPDKVLFYEDRLPAGKVVSASVEKRYDTILGSLQKAGVDALDARKVLAGVRAGGTDVFYRSDQHWTQAAADATADALAARIKQTVPNLAGEPGTGTPLGKETRERRYGDLAELFLPPEQRAAVGRETFTVRRAAESQGLLDSGKAPVHVTGHSMVQAYFGFPQKLSNALDRPVTVNWKAGNVGPWIMLLEYLESDDFRTNPPQVLVWQMFEPVYGFGPQAQGQWDNASIMTPAQFTARVNKALGQ
;
A
#
# COMPACT_ATOMS: atom_id res chain seq x y z
N MET A 1 55.86 27.75 -53.03
CA MET A 1 56.97 26.81 -53.20
C MET A 1 56.35 25.45 -52.89
N ASP A 2 55.91 24.87 -53.92
CA ASP A 2 56.39 23.64 -54.60
C ASP A 2 55.98 22.41 -53.80
N THR A 3 55.21 21.54 -54.26
CA THR A 3 54.78 20.88 -55.53
C THR A 3 54.73 19.37 -55.32
N HIS A 4 53.75 18.77 -55.87
CA HIS A 4 53.70 17.43 -56.52
C HIS A 4 53.66 16.18 -55.60
N SER A 5 52.97 15.13 -55.90
CA SER A 5 52.18 14.68 -57.05
C SER A 5 51.77 13.25 -56.79
N LEU A 6 50.53 12.91 -57.13
CA LEU A 6 50.01 11.73 -57.81
C LEU A 6 50.69 10.36 -57.63
N LEU A 7 49.92 9.32 -57.28
CA LEU A 7 49.63 8.23 -58.22
C LEU A 7 48.92 7.06 -57.53
N THR A 8 47.73 6.72 -57.99
CA THR A 8 47.14 5.37 -57.96
C THR A 8 47.79 4.52 -59.04
N PRO A 9 47.81 3.20 -59.02
CA PRO A 9 46.66 2.41 -59.43
C PRO A 9 46.51 0.96 -58.88
N THR A 10 45.27 0.47 -59.15
CA THR A 10 44.85 -0.89 -59.54
C THR A 10 44.82 -2.05 -58.52
N ALA A 11 43.58 -2.59 -58.43
CA ALA A 11 43.24 -3.92 -57.88
C ALA A 11 43.71 -5.08 -58.77
N PRO A 12 43.70 -6.29 -58.22
CA PRO A 12 42.76 -7.26 -58.81
C PRO A 12 42.02 -8.16 -57.78
N ARG A 13 40.88 -8.62 -58.27
CA ARG A 13 39.94 -9.58 -57.70
C ARG A 13 40.56 -10.96 -57.46
N ARG A 14 40.15 -11.65 -56.37
CA ARG A 14 39.71 -13.06 -56.39
C ARG A 14 39.18 -13.61 -55.04
N ARG A 15 37.95 -14.06 -55.10
CA ARG A 15 37.33 -15.30 -54.57
C ARG A 15 37.16 -15.53 -53.07
N LEU A 16 35.89 -15.60 -52.73
CA LEU A 16 35.16 -16.37 -51.71
C LEU A 16 35.91 -17.43 -50.92
N ARG A 17 35.78 -17.35 -49.60
CA ARG A 17 35.47 -18.51 -48.77
C ARG A 17 34.68 -18.06 -47.53
N ALA A 18 33.65 -18.83 -47.24
CA ALA A 18 32.72 -18.65 -46.16
C ALA A 18 33.43 -18.76 -44.81
N GLY A 19 33.10 -17.85 -43.88
CA GLY A 19 33.50 -17.90 -42.49
C GLY A 19 32.45 -17.14 -41.68
N LEU A 20 31.87 -17.81 -40.70
CA LEU A 20 30.79 -17.33 -39.80
C LEU A 20 31.11 -15.94 -39.20
N PRO A 21 30.07 -15.09 -39.02
CA PRO A 21 30.25 -13.84 -38.33
C PRO A 21 30.28 -14.07 -36.81
N LEU A 22 31.36 -13.61 -36.19
CA LEU A 22 31.49 -13.37 -34.77
C LEU A 22 30.54 -12.24 -34.40
N LEU A 23 29.53 -12.53 -33.61
CA LEU A 23 28.58 -11.55 -33.08
C LEU A 23 29.34 -10.68 -32.07
N ALA A 24 29.70 -9.47 -32.46
CA ALA A 24 30.14 -8.44 -31.54
C ALA A 24 28.92 -7.93 -30.80
N VAL A 25 28.78 -8.28 -29.51
CA VAL A 25 27.78 -7.71 -28.61
C VAL A 25 28.21 -6.30 -28.26
N LEU A 26 27.58 -5.32 -28.91
CA LEU A 26 27.60 -3.94 -28.46
C LEU A 26 26.69 -3.87 -27.21
N CYS A 27 27.27 -3.73 -26.02
CA CYS A 27 26.52 -3.33 -24.83
C CYS A 27 26.11 -1.87 -24.97
N ALA A 28 24.91 -1.64 -25.53
CA ALA A 28 24.22 -0.39 -25.34
C ALA A 28 23.69 -0.39 -23.91
N LEU A 29 24.27 0.43 -23.04
CA LEU A 29 23.70 0.79 -21.76
C LEU A 29 22.43 1.63 -22.00
N ALA A 30 21.34 0.94 -22.27
CA ALA A 30 20.03 1.54 -22.17
C ALA A 30 19.67 1.53 -20.69
N GLY A 31 19.62 2.70 -20.07
CA GLY A 31 19.09 2.89 -18.73
C GLY A 31 17.65 2.38 -18.70
N THR A 32 17.46 1.18 -18.15
CA THR A 32 16.15 0.65 -17.84
C THR A 32 15.64 1.38 -16.60
N GLY A 33 14.87 2.44 -16.82
CA GLY A 33 13.95 2.90 -15.80
C GLY A 33 13.11 1.69 -15.39
N VAL A 34 13.26 1.23 -14.15
CA VAL A 34 12.43 0.18 -13.58
C VAL A 34 11.04 0.77 -13.43
N ALA A 35 10.26 0.75 -14.51
CA ALA A 35 8.82 0.81 -14.37
C ALA A 35 8.47 -0.45 -13.55
N GLN A 36 8.10 -0.26 -12.30
CA GLN A 36 7.56 -1.33 -11.46
C GLN A 36 6.31 -1.86 -12.19
N ALA A 37 6.48 -2.93 -12.95
CA ALA A 37 5.38 -3.63 -13.56
C ALA A 37 4.47 -4.08 -12.42
N GLN A 38 3.27 -3.55 -12.41
CA GLN A 38 2.19 -3.98 -11.53
C GLN A 38 2.01 -5.48 -11.75
N ALA A 39 2.36 -6.30 -10.78
CA ALA A 39 2.08 -7.72 -10.85
C ALA A 39 0.57 -7.87 -11.06
N PRO A 40 0.11 -8.76 -11.96
CA PRO A 40 -1.31 -9.02 -12.12
C PRO A 40 -1.89 -9.39 -10.75
N ALA A 41 -3.02 -8.75 -10.39
CA ALA A 41 -3.72 -9.02 -9.16
C ALA A 41 -3.91 -10.53 -9.04
N ALA A 42 -3.43 -11.13 -7.94
CA ALA A 42 -3.62 -12.54 -7.68
C ALA A 42 -5.11 -12.85 -7.70
N ALA A 43 -5.49 -13.97 -8.31
CA ALA A 43 -6.86 -14.42 -8.35
C ALA A 43 -7.42 -14.50 -6.91
N PRO A 44 -8.68 -14.09 -6.71
CA PRO A 44 -9.29 -14.12 -5.38
C PRO A 44 -9.29 -15.55 -4.83
N PRO A 45 -9.18 -15.73 -3.50
CA PRO A 45 -9.25 -17.02 -2.87
C PRO A 45 -10.58 -17.72 -3.26
N ALA A 46 -10.52 -19.03 -3.50
CA ALA A 46 -11.70 -19.83 -3.83
C ALA A 46 -12.74 -19.70 -2.70
N ALA A 47 -13.90 -19.15 -3.04
CA ALA A 47 -14.99 -18.94 -2.12
C ALA A 47 -15.49 -20.27 -1.54
N SER A 48 -15.66 -20.35 -0.24
CA SER A 48 -16.42 -21.41 0.41
C SER A 48 -17.89 -21.35 -0.01
N LYS A 49 -18.53 -22.50 -0.12
CA LYS A 49 -19.78 -22.74 -0.86
C LYS A 49 -21.08 -22.15 -0.28
N ASP A 50 -21.05 -21.21 0.66
CA ASP A 50 -22.28 -20.64 1.19
C ASP A 50 -22.14 -19.12 1.37
N ASP A 51 -22.97 -18.38 0.65
CA ASP A 51 -23.23 -16.93 0.77
C ASP A 51 -22.04 -15.99 0.47
N SER A 52 -21.10 -16.39 -0.35
CA SER A 52 -19.86 -15.65 -0.56
C SER A 52 -19.91 -14.69 -1.75
N ALA A 53 -20.76 -13.70 -1.69
CA ALA A 53 -20.53 -12.52 -2.50
C ALA A 53 -19.24 -11.85 -2.00
N ILE A 54 -18.18 -11.85 -2.80
CA ILE A 54 -16.93 -11.10 -2.50
C ILE A 54 -17.21 -9.61 -2.49
N VAL A 55 -18.26 -9.17 -3.19
CA VAL A 55 -18.71 -7.79 -3.32
C VAL A 55 -20.19 -7.69 -3.08
N LEU A 56 -20.59 -6.75 -2.24
CA LEU A 56 -21.99 -6.35 -2.07
C LEU A 56 -22.31 -5.24 -3.07
N VAL A 57 -23.32 -5.48 -3.92
CA VAL A 57 -23.82 -4.48 -4.86
C VAL A 57 -24.91 -3.65 -4.17
N GLY A 58 -24.54 -2.44 -3.79
CA GLY A 58 -25.39 -1.50 -3.08
C GLY A 58 -26.24 -0.63 -4.02
N LYS A 59 -26.85 0.39 -3.44
CA LYS A 59 -27.68 1.37 -4.16
C LYS A 59 -26.80 2.30 -5.00
N ASP A 60 -27.36 2.83 -6.09
CA ASP A 60 -26.75 3.85 -6.95
C ASP A 60 -25.34 3.49 -7.46
N GLY A 61 -25.09 2.19 -7.67
CA GLY A 61 -23.81 1.68 -8.13
C GLY A 61 -22.68 1.70 -7.09
N TRP A 62 -23.01 1.88 -5.80
CA TRP A 62 -22.06 1.69 -4.72
C TRP A 62 -21.71 0.21 -4.57
N LEU A 63 -20.44 -0.08 -4.42
CA LEU A 63 -19.93 -1.41 -4.17
C LEU A 63 -19.18 -1.44 -2.85
N PHE A 64 -19.33 -2.54 -2.12
CA PHE A 64 -18.67 -2.74 -0.85
C PHE A 64 -17.93 -4.07 -0.85
N PRO A 65 -16.70 -4.14 -0.34
CA PRO A 65 -16.04 -5.41 -0.12
C PRO A 65 -16.76 -6.20 0.97
N ALA A 66 -17.00 -7.49 0.75
CA ALA A 66 -17.62 -8.39 1.72
C ALA A 66 -16.56 -9.16 2.53
N TRP A 67 -15.45 -8.51 2.90
CA TRP A 67 -14.33 -9.16 3.60
C TRP A 67 -14.49 -9.17 5.13
N GLY A 68 -15.35 -8.32 5.64
CA GLY A 68 -15.68 -8.25 7.05
C GLY A 68 -17.16 -8.54 7.29
N SER A 69 -17.49 -9.04 8.48
CA SER A 69 -18.87 -9.22 8.88
C SER A 69 -19.58 -7.89 9.04
N LEU A 70 -20.84 -7.81 8.62
CA LEU A 70 -21.74 -6.70 8.93
C LEU A 70 -22.49 -6.91 10.25
N SER A 71 -22.47 -8.12 10.81
CA SER A 71 -23.30 -8.50 11.96
C SER A 71 -22.50 -8.76 13.24
N GLU A 72 -21.24 -9.20 13.13
CA GLU A 72 -20.48 -9.74 14.25
C GLU A 72 -19.06 -9.19 14.30
N VAL A 73 -18.51 -9.13 15.52
CA VAL A 73 -17.11 -8.82 15.80
C VAL A 73 -16.55 -9.90 16.69
N ASP A 74 -15.57 -10.63 16.19
CA ASP A 74 -14.83 -11.61 17.00
C ASP A 74 -13.81 -10.87 17.90
N MET A 75 -14.22 -10.61 19.13
CA MET A 75 -13.38 -9.93 20.11
C MET A 75 -12.15 -10.75 20.52
N GLN A 76 -12.24 -12.09 20.51
CA GLN A 76 -11.09 -12.92 20.83
C GLN A 76 -10.02 -12.80 19.74
N ALA A 77 -10.42 -12.76 18.48
CA ALA A 77 -9.52 -12.53 17.35
C ALA A 77 -8.93 -11.11 17.35
N VAL A 78 -9.74 -10.08 17.67
CA VAL A 78 -9.25 -8.70 17.86
C VAL A 78 -8.18 -8.64 18.94
N ASP A 79 -8.42 -9.24 20.11
CA ASP A 79 -7.46 -9.24 21.22
C ASP A 79 -6.19 -10.04 20.88
N ALA A 80 -6.31 -11.15 20.13
CA ALA A 80 -5.15 -11.93 19.68
C ALA A 80 -4.26 -11.11 18.73
N SER A 81 -4.85 -10.45 17.74
CA SER A 81 -4.13 -9.55 16.82
C SER A 81 -3.48 -8.38 17.56
N THR A 82 -4.22 -7.76 18.49
CA THR A 82 -3.71 -6.66 19.30
C THR A 82 -2.49 -7.06 20.14
N ARG A 83 -2.52 -8.23 20.78
CA ARG A 83 -1.35 -8.75 21.53
C ARG A 83 -0.14 -8.92 20.63
N LEU A 84 -0.32 -9.53 19.47
CA LEU A 84 0.77 -9.77 18.52
C LEU A 84 1.38 -8.47 17.99
N ILE A 85 0.55 -7.45 17.75
CA ILE A 85 0.99 -6.10 17.36
C ILE A 85 1.76 -5.44 18.51
N ALA A 86 1.26 -5.51 19.75
CA ALA A 86 1.91 -4.92 20.91
C ALA A 86 3.28 -5.55 21.19
N GLU A 87 3.38 -6.88 21.08
CA GLU A 87 4.65 -7.58 21.18
C GLU A 87 5.64 -7.16 20.07
N THR A 88 5.16 -7.03 18.85
CA THR A 88 5.97 -6.56 17.71
C THR A 88 6.46 -5.13 17.94
N LYS A 89 5.59 -4.24 18.45
CA LYS A 89 5.96 -2.87 18.84
C LYS A 89 7.09 -2.85 19.86
N ALA A 90 6.99 -3.67 20.92
CA ALA A 90 8.02 -3.73 21.95
C ALA A 90 9.38 -4.16 21.39
N ARG A 91 9.39 -5.15 20.48
CA ARG A 91 10.62 -5.63 19.81
C ARG A 91 11.24 -4.56 18.89
N LEU A 92 10.41 -3.86 18.11
CA LEU A 92 10.86 -2.75 17.28
C LEU A 92 11.44 -1.62 18.12
N ALA A 93 10.79 -1.26 19.22
CA ALA A 93 11.26 -0.24 20.15
C ALA A 93 12.64 -0.57 20.75
N ALA A 94 12.91 -1.85 21.06
CA ALA A 94 14.22 -2.31 21.51
C ALA A 94 15.34 -2.12 20.46
N ARG A 95 14.96 -1.92 19.18
CA ARG A 95 15.87 -1.59 18.07
C ARG A 95 15.84 -0.10 17.69
N GLY A 96 15.22 0.73 18.52
CA GLY A 96 15.08 2.16 18.27
C GLY A 96 14.09 2.53 17.17
N VAL A 97 13.26 1.58 16.72
CA VAL A 97 12.23 1.82 15.70
C VAL A 97 10.88 2.04 16.37
N ARG A 98 10.29 3.19 16.17
CA ARG A 98 8.94 3.50 16.64
C ARG A 98 7.90 2.92 15.68
N LEU A 99 6.99 2.10 16.18
CA LEU A 99 5.82 1.64 15.43
C LEU A 99 4.69 2.65 15.57
N GLU A 100 4.18 3.14 14.45
CA GLU A 100 2.91 3.85 14.32
C GLU A 100 1.91 2.94 13.58
N LEU A 101 0.80 2.61 14.23
CA LEU A 101 -0.25 1.82 13.59
C LEU A 101 -1.23 2.74 12.86
N LEU A 102 -1.43 2.50 11.57
CA LEU A 102 -2.44 3.17 10.75
C LEU A 102 -3.62 2.22 10.55
N LEU A 103 -4.63 2.30 11.41
CA LEU A 103 -5.86 1.54 11.27
C LEU A 103 -6.82 2.30 10.35
N LEU A 104 -7.11 1.75 9.16
CA LEU A 104 -8.08 2.35 8.25
C LEU A 104 -9.49 1.78 8.49
N PRO A 105 -10.51 2.65 8.57
CA PRO A 105 -11.87 2.23 8.83
C PRO A 105 -12.53 1.58 7.61
N ASP A 106 -13.56 0.79 7.86
CA ASP A 106 -14.38 0.17 6.83
C ASP A 106 -15.23 1.21 6.09
N LYS A 107 -15.34 1.04 4.78
CA LYS A 107 -16.20 1.84 3.90
C LYS A 107 -17.65 1.85 4.33
N VAL A 108 -18.17 0.73 4.83
CA VAL A 108 -19.58 0.60 5.27
C VAL A 108 -19.95 1.59 6.38
N LEU A 109 -18.97 1.99 7.22
CA LEU A 109 -19.21 2.95 8.31
C LEU A 109 -19.48 4.39 7.84
N PHE A 110 -19.22 4.68 6.56
CA PHE A 110 -19.45 6.00 5.96
C PHE A 110 -20.60 6.03 4.98
N TYR A 111 -21.05 4.86 4.49
CA TYR A 111 -22.00 4.73 3.40
C TYR A 111 -23.04 3.63 3.67
N GLU A 112 -23.45 3.43 4.92
CA GLU A 112 -24.46 2.43 5.31
C GLU A 112 -25.78 2.62 4.55
N ASP A 113 -26.18 3.89 4.31
CA ASP A 113 -27.35 4.26 3.53
C ASP A 113 -27.31 3.74 2.09
N ARG A 114 -26.14 3.39 1.59
CA ARG A 114 -25.89 2.85 0.26
C ARG A 114 -25.81 1.32 0.19
N LEU A 115 -25.90 0.63 1.31
CA LEU A 115 -25.91 -0.83 1.33
C LEU A 115 -27.11 -1.41 0.56
N PRO A 116 -27.04 -2.66 0.10
CA PRO A 116 -28.16 -3.34 -0.53
C PRO A 116 -29.37 -3.39 0.40
N ALA A 117 -30.56 -3.46 -0.17
CA ALA A 117 -31.79 -3.58 0.61
C ALA A 117 -31.72 -4.80 1.55
N GLY A 118 -32.09 -4.60 2.81
CA GLY A 118 -32.07 -5.65 3.84
C GLY A 118 -30.71 -5.95 4.46
N LYS A 119 -29.62 -5.31 3.99
CA LYS A 119 -28.31 -5.36 4.66
C LYS A 119 -28.17 -4.14 5.57
N VAL A 120 -27.80 -4.37 6.81
CA VAL A 120 -27.60 -3.33 7.84
C VAL A 120 -26.31 -3.63 8.58
N VAL A 121 -25.67 -2.60 9.08
CA VAL A 121 -24.53 -2.71 9.98
C VAL A 121 -25.08 -2.92 11.41
N SER A 122 -24.61 -3.95 12.10
CA SER A 122 -25.02 -4.17 13.49
C SER A 122 -24.35 -3.15 14.43
N ALA A 123 -24.95 -2.93 15.60
CA ALA A 123 -24.39 -2.03 16.61
C ALA A 123 -22.97 -2.44 17.08
N SER A 124 -22.64 -3.73 17.02
CA SER A 124 -21.28 -4.20 17.34
C SER A 124 -20.28 -3.82 16.25
N VAL A 125 -20.67 -3.97 14.98
CA VAL A 125 -19.81 -3.59 13.83
C VAL A 125 -19.68 -2.08 13.71
N GLU A 126 -20.73 -1.32 13.98
CA GLU A 126 -20.67 0.16 14.03
C GLU A 126 -19.62 0.65 15.02
N LYS A 127 -19.46 -0.06 16.15
CA LYS A 127 -18.50 0.24 17.21
C LYS A 127 -17.14 -0.48 17.02
N ARG A 128 -16.99 -1.33 16.02
CA ARG A 128 -15.80 -2.18 15.82
C ARG A 128 -14.52 -1.35 15.78
N TYR A 129 -14.52 -0.27 15.03
CA TYR A 129 -13.36 0.62 14.92
C TYR A 129 -12.93 1.18 16.29
N ASP A 130 -13.86 1.74 17.04
CA ASP A 130 -13.58 2.31 18.37
C ASP A 130 -13.16 1.23 19.36
N THR A 131 -13.73 0.03 19.25
CA THR A 131 -13.35 -1.13 20.05
C THR A 131 -11.91 -1.56 19.81
N ILE A 132 -11.50 -1.64 18.52
CA ILE A 132 -10.12 -1.95 18.15
C ILE A 132 -9.16 -0.88 18.67
N LEU A 133 -9.48 0.41 18.46
CA LEU A 133 -8.65 1.50 19.01
C LEU A 133 -8.51 1.42 20.53
N GLY A 134 -9.60 1.12 21.23
CA GLY A 134 -9.58 0.93 22.69
C GLY A 134 -8.72 -0.26 23.14
N SER A 135 -8.75 -1.38 22.41
CA SER A 135 -7.89 -2.54 22.66
C SER A 135 -6.43 -2.21 22.42
N LEU A 136 -6.11 -1.50 21.33
CA LEU A 136 -4.76 -1.04 21.02
C LEU A 136 -4.23 -0.12 22.12
N GLN A 137 -5.02 0.88 22.53
CA GLN A 137 -4.64 1.81 23.59
C GLN A 137 -4.36 1.10 24.92
N LYS A 138 -5.22 0.14 25.32
CA LYS A 138 -5.02 -0.69 26.53
C LYS A 138 -3.75 -1.52 26.44
N ALA A 139 -3.38 -1.98 25.26
CA ALA A 139 -2.14 -2.71 25.00
C ALA A 139 -0.91 -1.80 24.83
N GLY A 140 -1.07 -0.49 25.03
CA GLY A 140 0.01 0.49 24.87
C GLY A 140 0.41 0.73 23.41
N VAL A 141 -0.43 0.40 22.46
CA VAL A 141 -0.21 0.67 21.03
C VAL A 141 -0.98 1.91 20.63
N ASP A 142 -0.25 2.96 20.37
CA ASP A 142 -0.84 4.19 19.85
C ASP A 142 -1.19 4.04 18.36
N ALA A 143 -2.37 4.51 17.98
CA ALA A 143 -2.81 4.53 16.59
C ALA A 143 -3.47 5.89 16.26
N LEU A 144 -3.36 6.31 15.01
CA LEU A 144 -4.13 7.45 14.53
C LEU A 144 -5.61 7.07 14.44
N ASP A 145 -6.51 7.91 14.95
CA ASP A 145 -7.94 7.79 14.69
C ASP A 145 -8.27 8.29 13.27
N ALA A 146 -8.05 7.40 12.29
CA ALA A 146 -8.30 7.71 10.87
C ALA A 146 -9.81 7.84 10.59
N ARG A 147 -10.71 7.17 11.35
CA ARG A 147 -12.16 7.33 11.20
C ARG A 147 -12.58 8.77 11.47
N LYS A 148 -12.05 9.38 12.52
CA LYS A 148 -12.31 10.79 12.84
C LYS A 148 -11.80 11.73 11.75
N VAL A 149 -10.61 11.45 11.20
CA VAL A 149 -10.05 12.24 10.08
C VAL A 149 -10.95 12.15 8.86
N LEU A 150 -11.32 10.94 8.44
CA LEU A 150 -12.18 10.72 7.29
C LEU A 150 -13.58 11.31 7.49
N ALA A 151 -14.15 11.21 8.70
CA ALA A 151 -15.43 11.84 9.04
C ALA A 151 -15.37 13.36 8.86
N GLY A 152 -14.25 14.01 9.22
CA GLY A 152 -14.03 15.43 8.96
C GLY A 152 -14.05 15.79 7.48
N VAL A 153 -13.36 14.99 6.64
CA VAL A 153 -13.37 15.16 5.17
C VAL A 153 -14.79 15.02 4.61
N ARG A 154 -15.52 13.99 5.05
CA ARG A 154 -16.89 13.75 4.59
C ARG A 154 -17.86 14.83 5.04
N ALA A 155 -17.72 15.35 6.25
CA ALA A 155 -18.53 16.48 6.74
C ALA A 155 -18.33 17.75 5.87
N GLY A 156 -17.18 17.89 5.23
CA GLY A 156 -16.90 18.92 4.22
C GLY A 156 -17.52 18.63 2.85
N GLY A 157 -18.31 17.59 2.69
CA GLY A 157 -19.02 17.25 1.44
C GLY A 157 -18.18 16.47 0.43
N THR A 158 -17.00 15.94 0.83
CA THR A 158 -16.13 15.16 -0.06
C THR A 158 -16.22 13.68 0.28
N ASP A 159 -16.36 12.83 -0.75
CA ASP A 159 -16.35 11.39 -0.55
C ASP A 159 -14.97 10.92 -0.10
N VAL A 160 -14.96 9.97 0.86
CA VAL A 160 -13.73 9.42 1.45
C VAL A 160 -13.34 8.06 0.87
N PHE A 161 -14.27 7.38 0.21
CA PHE A 161 -14.03 6.17 -0.58
C PHE A 161 -14.63 6.34 -1.96
N TYR A 162 -14.01 5.74 -2.96
CA TYR A 162 -14.57 5.67 -4.30
C TYR A 162 -15.80 4.75 -4.31
N ARG A 163 -16.78 5.08 -5.15
CA ARG A 163 -18.07 4.40 -5.20
C ARG A 163 -17.96 2.93 -5.59
N SER A 164 -17.23 2.64 -6.67
CA SER A 164 -17.09 1.30 -7.26
C SER A 164 -15.75 0.62 -6.94
N ASP A 165 -15.00 1.18 -5.99
CA ASP A 165 -13.68 0.74 -5.58
C ASP A 165 -13.64 0.55 -4.05
N GLN A 166 -12.68 -0.24 -3.58
CA GLN A 166 -12.44 -0.42 -2.15
C GLN A 166 -11.58 0.69 -1.55
N HIS A 167 -10.85 1.40 -2.38
CA HIS A 167 -9.85 2.35 -1.92
C HIS A 167 -10.45 3.70 -1.54
N TRP A 168 -9.75 4.38 -0.68
CA TRP A 168 -10.03 5.77 -0.32
C TRP A 168 -9.77 6.72 -1.48
N THR A 169 -10.39 7.90 -1.40
CA THR A 169 -10.14 8.98 -2.36
C THR A 169 -8.80 9.67 -2.08
N GLN A 170 -8.30 10.43 -3.05
CA GLN A 170 -7.11 11.26 -2.86
C GLN A 170 -7.27 12.22 -1.67
N ALA A 171 -8.46 12.84 -1.51
CA ALA A 171 -8.73 13.75 -0.41
C ALA A 171 -8.64 13.06 0.96
N ALA A 172 -9.15 11.83 1.08
CA ALA A 172 -9.07 11.03 2.30
C ALA A 172 -7.62 10.62 2.60
N ALA A 173 -6.88 10.19 1.57
CA ALA A 173 -5.47 9.83 1.69
C ALA A 173 -4.63 11.03 2.13
N ASP A 174 -4.85 12.21 1.53
CA ASP A 174 -4.14 13.44 1.87
C ASP A 174 -4.41 13.88 3.32
N ALA A 175 -5.67 13.93 3.72
CA ALA A 175 -6.04 14.32 5.09
C ALA A 175 -5.46 13.37 6.14
N THR A 176 -5.45 12.06 5.84
CA THR A 176 -4.86 11.05 6.72
C THR A 176 -3.34 11.19 6.79
N ALA A 177 -2.68 11.47 5.68
CA ALA A 177 -1.25 11.71 5.64
C ALA A 177 -0.85 12.96 6.44
N ASP A 178 -1.61 14.05 6.33
CA ASP A 178 -1.39 15.28 7.11
C ASP A 178 -1.56 15.02 8.62
N ALA A 179 -2.62 14.31 9.02
CA ALA A 179 -2.87 13.97 10.41
C ALA A 179 -1.78 13.05 10.99
N LEU A 180 -1.34 12.05 10.21
CA LEU A 180 -0.25 11.15 10.62
C LEU A 180 1.09 11.90 10.70
N ALA A 181 1.38 12.79 9.75
CA ALA A 181 2.59 13.62 9.79
C ALA A 181 2.62 14.52 11.03
N ALA A 182 1.49 15.17 11.36
CA ALA A 182 1.37 15.98 12.57
C ALA A 182 1.65 15.16 13.84
N ARG A 183 1.08 13.95 13.91
CA ARG A 183 1.30 13.02 15.01
C ARG A 183 2.77 12.56 15.09
N ILE A 184 3.39 12.20 13.97
CA ILE A 184 4.81 11.80 13.93
C ILE A 184 5.69 12.96 14.41
N LYS A 185 5.47 14.18 13.93
CA LYS A 185 6.23 15.38 14.38
C LYS A 185 6.08 15.65 15.87
N GLN A 186 4.89 15.40 16.44
CA GLN A 186 4.64 15.54 17.87
C GLN A 186 5.35 14.47 18.69
N THR A 187 5.34 13.22 18.24
CA THR A 187 5.85 12.07 18.98
C THR A 187 7.33 11.78 18.72
N VAL A 188 7.87 12.31 17.61
CA VAL A 188 9.28 12.21 17.20
C VAL A 188 9.78 13.60 16.78
N PRO A 189 9.93 14.53 17.72
CA PRO A 189 10.28 15.92 17.39
C PRO A 189 11.63 16.07 16.68
N ASN A 190 12.54 15.11 16.87
CA ASN A 190 13.85 15.05 16.22
C ASN A 190 13.84 13.99 15.11
N LEU A 191 12.86 14.07 14.20
CA LEU A 191 12.81 13.17 13.06
C LEU A 191 14.07 13.32 12.20
N ALA A 192 14.77 12.21 11.97
CA ALA A 192 16.02 12.18 11.22
C ALA A 192 15.84 12.61 9.75
N GLY A 193 16.96 12.77 9.05
CA GLY A 193 17.01 13.20 7.66
C GLY A 193 17.01 14.73 7.51
N GLU A 194 17.43 15.21 6.34
CA GLU A 194 17.52 16.63 6.06
C GLU A 194 16.13 17.23 5.80
N PRO A 195 15.79 18.42 6.37
CA PRO A 195 14.63 19.20 5.97
C PRO A 195 14.69 19.56 4.50
N GLY A 196 13.52 19.75 3.87
CA GLY A 196 13.46 20.10 2.45
C GLY A 196 13.62 18.93 1.48
N THR A 197 13.68 17.68 2.00
CA THR A 197 13.84 16.48 1.18
C THR A 197 12.54 15.68 1.02
N GLY A 198 11.42 16.25 1.48
CA GLY A 198 10.10 15.68 1.27
C GLY A 198 9.69 15.67 -0.20
N THR A 199 8.89 14.70 -0.59
CA THR A 199 8.43 14.53 -1.98
C THR A 199 7.64 15.77 -2.45
N PRO A 200 8.02 16.45 -3.52
CA PRO A 200 7.21 17.49 -4.13
C PRO A 200 5.90 16.89 -4.66
N LEU A 201 4.78 17.54 -4.35
CA LEU A 201 3.49 17.08 -4.84
C LEU A 201 3.27 17.54 -6.29
N GLY A 202 2.95 16.60 -7.15
CA GLY A 202 2.55 16.87 -8.53
C GLY A 202 1.13 17.42 -8.64
N LYS A 203 0.72 17.72 -9.86
CA LYS A 203 -0.66 18.14 -10.15
C LYS A 203 -1.63 16.99 -9.98
N GLU A 204 -2.82 17.31 -9.51
CA GLU A 204 -3.94 16.37 -9.56
C GLU A 204 -4.37 16.15 -11.00
N THR A 205 -4.60 14.89 -11.33
CA THR A 205 -5.16 14.47 -12.62
C THR A 205 -6.47 13.72 -12.38
N ARG A 206 -7.32 13.67 -13.42
CA ARG A 206 -8.58 12.94 -13.36
C ARG A 206 -8.56 11.82 -14.36
N GLU A 207 -8.82 10.62 -13.88
CA GLU A 207 -8.87 9.41 -14.70
C GLU A 207 -10.28 8.81 -14.61
N ARG A 208 -10.88 8.44 -15.75
CA ARG A 208 -12.19 7.80 -15.76
C ARG A 208 -12.04 6.31 -16.04
N ARG A 209 -12.23 5.50 -15.00
CA ARG A 209 -12.08 4.04 -15.06
C ARG A 209 -13.12 3.33 -14.21
N TYR A 210 -13.20 2.02 -14.32
CA TYR A 210 -13.91 1.19 -13.34
C TYR A 210 -13.09 1.15 -12.05
N GLY A 211 -13.79 1.08 -10.91
CA GLY A 211 -13.13 0.79 -9.64
C GLY A 211 -12.81 -0.71 -9.52
N ASP A 212 -11.87 -1.03 -8.65
CA ASP A 212 -11.35 -2.40 -8.49
C ASP A 212 -12.44 -3.42 -8.16
N LEU A 213 -13.42 -3.04 -7.32
CA LEU A 213 -14.52 -3.93 -6.98
C LEU A 213 -15.39 -4.26 -8.21
N ALA A 214 -15.59 -3.28 -9.09
CA ALA A 214 -16.33 -3.51 -10.31
C ALA A 214 -15.51 -4.30 -11.34
N GLU A 215 -14.23 -3.96 -11.50
CA GLU A 215 -13.37 -4.52 -12.55
C GLU A 215 -12.98 -5.97 -12.26
N LEU A 216 -12.65 -6.29 -11.01
CA LEU A 216 -12.12 -7.59 -10.63
C LEU A 216 -13.21 -8.61 -10.30
N PHE A 217 -14.38 -8.16 -9.81
CA PHE A 217 -15.35 -9.08 -9.21
C PHE A 217 -16.74 -9.09 -9.87
N LEU A 218 -17.06 -8.11 -10.73
CA LEU A 218 -18.35 -8.09 -11.39
C LEU A 218 -18.28 -8.61 -12.83
N PRO A 219 -19.27 -9.40 -13.27
CA PRO A 219 -19.39 -9.77 -14.65
C PRO A 219 -19.61 -8.53 -15.54
N PRO A 220 -19.27 -8.59 -16.83
CA PRO A 220 -19.26 -7.42 -17.73
C PRO A 220 -20.54 -6.59 -17.73
N GLU A 221 -21.69 -7.25 -17.68
CA GLU A 221 -23.02 -6.59 -17.69
C GLU A 221 -23.26 -5.78 -16.41
N GLN A 222 -22.98 -6.37 -15.26
CA GLN A 222 -23.12 -5.68 -13.97
C GLN A 222 -22.10 -4.53 -13.84
N ARG A 223 -20.88 -4.76 -14.30
CA ARG A 223 -19.85 -3.72 -14.35
C ARG A 223 -20.26 -2.55 -15.25
N ALA A 224 -20.85 -2.83 -16.40
CA ALA A 224 -21.40 -1.80 -17.28
C ALA A 224 -22.53 -1.00 -16.61
N ALA A 225 -23.40 -1.67 -15.85
CA ALA A 225 -24.50 -1.02 -15.09
C ALA A 225 -23.95 -0.11 -13.96
N VAL A 226 -22.91 -0.52 -13.26
CA VAL A 226 -22.23 0.31 -12.25
C VAL A 226 -21.56 1.52 -12.91
N GLY A 227 -21.00 1.35 -14.10
CA GLY A 227 -20.34 2.39 -14.88
C GLY A 227 -18.96 2.79 -14.34
N ARG A 228 -18.27 3.58 -15.17
CA ARG A 228 -16.97 4.17 -14.78
C ARG A 228 -17.17 5.38 -13.90
N GLU A 229 -16.27 5.57 -12.94
CA GLU A 229 -16.23 6.78 -12.12
C GLU A 229 -14.94 7.56 -12.33
N THR A 230 -14.89 8.78 -11.82
CA THR A 230 -13.70 9.65 -11.92
C THR A 230 -12.83 9.47 -10.70
N PHE A 231 -11.59 9.06 -10.92
CA PHE A 231 -10.55 9.01 -9.92
C PHE A 231 -9.74 10.30 -10.00
N THR A 232 -9.63 11.00 -8.88
CA THR A 232 -8.66 12.09 -8.74
C THR A 232 -7.39 11.47 -8.16
N VAL A 233 -6.28 11.62 -8.87
CA VAL A 233 -4.99 11.06 -8.47
C VAL A 233 -3.91 12.13 -8.54
N ARG A 234 -3.02 12.14 -7.56
CA ARG A 234 -1.85 13.02 -7.53
C ARG A 234 -0.61 12.16 -7.62
N ARG A 235 0.11 12.30 -8.72
CA ARG A 235 1.42 11.68 -8.86
C ARG A 235 2.48 12.56 -8.19
N ALA A 236 3.60 11.98 -7.81
CA ALA A 236 4.76 12.79 -7.47
C ALA A 236 5.10 13.70 -8.66
N ALA A 237 5.50 14.93 -8.39
CA ALA A 237 6.12 15.75 -9.44
C ALA A 237 7.31 14.96 -9.99
N GLU A 238 7.57 15.05 -11.29
CA GLU A 238 8.76 14.44 -11.88
C GLU A 238 9.97 14.90 -11.07
N SER A 239 10.49 14.01 -10.25
CA SER A 239 11.61 14.34 -9.39
C SER A 239 12.88 14.28 -10.22
N GLN A 240 13.65 15.31 -10.11
CA GLN A 240 15.06 15.23 -10.45
C GLN A 240 15.68 14.09 -9.63
N GLY A 241 15.94 12.96 -10.29
CA GLY A 241 16.82 11.89 -9.86
C GLY A 241 16.51 11.21 -8.53
N LEU A 242 15.99 10.00 -8.60
CA LEU A 242 15.93 9.00 -7.50
C LEU A 242 17.31 8.62 -6.91
N LEU A 243 18.37 9.37 -7.20
CA LEU A 243 19.74 8.92 -6.95
C LEU A 243 20.34 9.39 -5.64
N ASP A 244 19.64 10.20 -4.85
CA ASP A 244 20.21 10.71 -3.59
C ASP A 244 19.15 10.96 -2.51
N SER A 245 18.12 10.12 -2.42
CA SER A 245 17.31 10.11 -1.21
C SER A 245 18.14 9.51 -0.10
N GLY A 246 18.71 10.39 0.74
CA GLY A 246 19.31 9.98 2.00
C GLY A 246 18.38 9.01 2.74
N LYS A 247 18.89 8.31 3.74
CA LYS A 247 18.12 7.32 4.53
C LYS A 247 16.75 7.88 4.89
N ALA A 248 15.68 7.19 4.44
CA ALA A 248 14.33 7.61 4.77
C ALA A 248 14.05 7.34 6.25
N PRO A 249 13.71 8.37 7.05
CA PRO A 249 13.44 8.18 8.47
C PRO A 249 12.10 7.52 8.74
N VAL A 250 11.22 7.44 7.74
CA VAL A 250 9.89 6.85 7.83
C VAL A 250 9.70 5.82 6.72
N HIS A 251 9.23 4.64 7.12
CA HIS A 251 8.81 3.61 6.18
C HIS A 251 7.34 3.25 6.40
N VAL A 252 6.60 3.03 5.33
CA VAL A 252 5.20 2.60 5.35
C VAL A 252 5.10 1.18 4.81
N THR A 253 4.46 0.30 5.55
CA THR A 253 4.13 -1.06 5.09
C THR A 253 2.63 -1.29 5.17
N GLY A 254 2.02 -1.89 4.16
CA GLY A 254 0.58 -2.12 4.16
C GLY A 254 0.02 -2.69 2.87
N HIS A 255 -1.29 -2.74 2.79
CA HIS A 255 -2.01 -3.14 1.58
C HIS A 255 -2.03 -2.03 0.53
N SER A 256 -2.72 -2.28 -0.58
CA SER A 256 -2.87 -1.35 -1.70
C SER A 256 -3.45 0.02 -1.34
N MET A 257 -4.02 0.20 -0.15
CA MET A 257 -4.42 1.52 0.37
C MET A 257 -3.25 2.51 0.42
N VAL A 258 -2.02 2.03 0.72
CA VAL A 258 -0.83 2.88 0.82
C VAL A 258 0.01 2.91 -0.46
N GLN A 259 -0.51 2.37 -1.57
CA GLN A 259 0.19 2.46 -2.85
C GLN A 259 0.32 3.91 -3.33
N ALA A 260 1.38 4.17 -4.07
CA ALA A 260 1.69 5.51 -4.60
C ALA A 260 0.57 6.10 -5.49
N TYR A 261 -0.24 5.26 -6.14
CA TYR A 261 -1.34 5.69 -6.99
C TYR A 261 -2.35 6.57 -6.24
N PHE A 262 -2.66 6.27 -4.97
CA PHE A 262 -3.60 7.05 -4.15
C PHE A 262 -2.93 8.21 -3.39
N GLY A 263 -1.64 8.44 -3.61
CA GLY A 263 -0.93 9.63 -3.16
C GLY A 263 -0.55 9.68 -1.68
N PHE A 264 -0.96 8.72 -0.85
CA PHE A 264 -0.70 8.73 0.59
C PHE A 264 0.80 8.84 0.96
N PRO A 265 1.72 7.99 0.43
CA PRO A 265 3.13 8.08 0.81
C PRO A 265 3.79 9.37 0.33
N GLN A 266 3.42 9.87 -0.85
CA GLN A 266 3.94 11.15 -1.36
C GLN A 266 3.48 12.32 -0.48
N LYS A 267 2.20 12.33 -0.10
CA LYS A 267 1.65 13.37 0.78
C LYS A 267 2.24 13.31 2.17
N LEU A 268 2.45 12.10 2.72
CA LEU A 268 3.11 11.91 4.01
C LEU A 268 4.55 12.44 3.96
N SER A 269 5.31 12.10 2.92
CA SER A 269 6.67 12.61 2.70
C SER A 269 6.70 14.14 2.60
N ASN A 270 5.79 14.72 1.82
CA ASN A 270 5.63 16.16 1.69
C ASN A 270 5.31 16.82 3.04
N ALA A 271 4.31 16.29 3.76
CA ALA A 271 3.88 16.85 5.04
C ALA A 271 4.94 16.71 6.15
N LEU A 272 5.75 15.66 6.12
CA LEU A 272 6.88 15.46 7.03
C LEU A 272 8.09 16.32 6.65
N ASP A 273 8.15 16.75 5.40
CA ASP A 273 9.32 17.39 4.78
C ASP A 273 10.57 16.48 4.85
N ARG A 274 10.37 15.16 4.68
CA ARG A 274 11.36 14.08 4.76
C ARG A 274 11.03 12.98 3.77
N PRO A 275 12.01 12.19 3.32
CA PRO A 275 11.75 11.02 2.49
C PRO A 275 10.90 9.98 3.24
N VAL A 276 9.99 9.34 2.53
CA VAL A 276 9.19 8.21 2.99
C VAL A 276 9.33 7.08 1.98
N THR A 277 9.72 5.89 2.45
CA THR A 277 9.71 4.67 1.64
C THR A 277 8.44 3.87 1.89
N VAL A 278 8.08 3.00 0.95
CA VAL A 278 6.87 2.18 1.07
C VAL A 278 7.06 0.81 0.44
N ASN A 279 6.56 -0.22 1.13
CA ASN A 279 6.26 -1.50 0.52
C ASN A 279 4.78 -1.83 0.70
N TRP A 280 4.16 -2.38 -0.36
CA TRP A 280 2.76 -2.73 -0.33
C TRP A 280 2.46 -3.89 -1.29
N LYS A 281 1.38 -4.62 -1.01
CA LYS A 281 0.85 -5.67 -1.90
C LYS A 281 -0.68 -5.64 -1.95
N ALA A 282 -1.25 -6.45 -2.83
CA ALA A 282 -2.70 -6.62 -2.94
C ALA A 282 -3.32 -7.20 -1.65
N GLY A 283 -4.61 -7.00 -1.47
CA GLY A 283 -5.31 -7.25 -0.21
C GLY A 283 -5.39 -8.70 0.27
N ASN A 284 -5.16 -9.69 -0.60
CA ASN A 284 -5.08 -11.09 -0.21
C ASN A 284 -3.72 -11.50 0.38
N VAL A 285 -2.72 -10.64 0.28
CA VAL A 285 -1.44 -10.81 0.98
C VAL A 285 -1.61 -10.23 2.37
N GLY A 286 -1.51 -11.04 3.41
CA GLY A 286 -1.76 -10.61 4.78
C GLY A 286 -0.82 -9.49 5.24
N PRO A 287 -1.31 -8.57 6.09
CA PRO A 287 -0.48 -7.46 6.59
C PRO A 287 0.70 -7.94 7.43
N TRP A 288 0.63 -9.14 7.92
CA TRP A 288 1.67 -9.80 8.72
C TRP A 288 2.91 -10.14 7.90
N ILE A 289 2.72 -10.77 6.72
CA ILE A 289 3.84 -11.11 5.83
C ILE A 289 4.47 -9.85 5.24
N MET A 290 3.69 -8.81 4.97
CA MET A 290 4.21 -7.57 4.42
C MET A 290 5.14 -6.85 5.38
N LEU A 291 4.80 -6.83 6.66
CA LEU A 291 5.71 -6.34 7.69
C LEU A 291 7.00 -7.17 7.69
N LEU A 292 6.90 -8.51 7.68
CA LEU A 292 8.07 -9.39 7.69
C LEU A 292 8.95 -9.20 6.47
N GLU A 293 8.38 -9.07 5.28
CA GLU A 293 9.16 -8.83 4.05
C GLU A 293 10.00 -7.55 4.17
N TYR A 294 9.46 -6.52 4.78
CA TYR A 294 10.25 -5.32 5.05
C TYR A 294 11.32 -5.54 6.12
N LEU A 295 10.95 -6.12 7.25
CA LEU A 295 11.93 -6.37 8.34
C LEU A 295 13.07 -7.30 7.94
N GLU A 296 12.83 -8.24 7.02
CA GLU A 296 13.81 -9.18 6.48
C GLU A 296 14.62 -8.60 5.30
N SER A 297 14.27 -7.40 4.82
CA SER A 297 14.92 -6.78 3.65
C SER A 297 16.32 -6.24 3.97
N ASP A 298 17.11 -6.07 2.93
CA ASP A 298 18.42 -5.41 3.02
C ASP A 298 18.26 -3.95 3.43
N ASP A 299 17.21 -3.29 2.97
CA ASP A 299 16.92 -1.90 3.31
C ASP A 299 16.74 -1.73 4.82
N PHE A 300 15.89 -2.54 5.45
CA PHE A 300 15.72 -2.50 6.90
C PHE A 300 17.01 -2.81 7.66
N ARG A 301 17.80 -3.80 7.21
CA ARG A 301 19.06 -4.17 7.87
C ARG A 301 20.12 -3.07 7.82
N THR A 302 20.21 -2.36 6.71
CA THR A 302 21.25 -1.34 6.49
C THR A 302 20.80 0.06 6.90
N ASN A 303 19.50 0.35 6.77
CA ASN A 303 18.89 1.65 6.99
C ASN A 303 17.55 1.54 7.74
N PRO A 304 17.53 1.04 8.99
CA PRO A 304 16.28 0.96 9.74
C PRO A 304 15.66 2.35 9.90
N PRO A 305 14.35 2.51 9.68
CA PRO A 305 13.69 3.78 9.82
C PRO A 305 13.57 4.16 11.29
N GLN A 306 13.44 5.44 11.58
CA GLN A 306 13.10 5.90 12.93
C GLN A 306 11.62 5.62 13.26
N VAL A 307 10.75 5.70 12.23
CA VAL A 307 9.32 5.42 12.35
C VAL A 307 8.90 4.40 11.29
N LEU A 308 8.29 3.32 11.72
CA LEU A 308 7.63 2.33 10.88
C LEU A 308 6.12 2.48 10.99
N VAL A 309 5.48 2.89 9.91
CA VAL A 309 4.02 2.96 9.80
C VAL A 309 3.50 1.61 9.30
N TRP A 310 2.72 0.92 10.12
CA TRP A 310 2.09 -0.34 9.73
C TRP A 310 0.60 -0.15 9.49
N GLN A 311 0.18 -0.22 8.25
CA GLN A 311 -1.21 -0.06 7.88
C GLN A 311 -1.98 -1.37 8.07
N MET A 312 -3.07 -1.28 8.80
CA MET A 312 -4.07 -2.33 8.99
C MET A 312 -5.43 -1.84 8.50
N PHE A 313 -6.29 -2.78 8.11
CA PHE A 313 -7.64 -2.45 7.65
C PHE A 313 -8.66 -3.06 8.61
N GLU A 314 -9.56 -2.24 9.12
CA GLU A 314 -10.48 -2.60 10.21
C GLU A 314 -11.29 -3.88 9.96
N PRO A 315 -11.94 -4.10 8.79
CA PRO A 315 -12.78 -5.28 8.61
C PRO A 315 -12.02 -6.60 8.67
N VAL A 316 -10.71 -6.57 8.45
CA VAL A 316 -9.85 -7.76 8.47
C VAL A 316 -8.87 -7.78 9.66
N TYR A 317 -9.01 -6.83 10.59
CA TYR A 317 -8.09 -6.68 11.72
C TYR A 317 -8.01 -7.93 12.63
N GLY A 318 -9.13 -8.62 12.83
CA GLY A 318 -9.18 -9.86 13.61
C GLY A 318 -8.52 -11.06 12.94
N PHE A 319 -8.20 -10.98 11.65
CA PHE A 319 -7.54 -12.08 10.95
C PHE A 319 -6.03 -12.07 11.23
N GLY A 320 -5.62 -12.96 12.14
CA GLY A 320 -4.21 -13.17 12.45
C GLY A 320 -3.42 -13.76 11.28
N PRO A 321 -2.10 -13.96 11.44
CA PRO A 321 -1.25 -14.48 10.37
C PRO A 321 -1.61 -15.91 9.93
N GLN A 322 -2.38 -16.66 10.74
CA GLN A 322 -2.82 -18.03 10.46
C GLN A 322 -4.17 -18.13 9.72
N ALA A 323 -4.81 -17.00 9.37
CA ALA A 323 -6.17 -17.01 8.86
C ALA A 323 -6.26 -17.60 7.45
N GLN A 324 -6.64 -18.90 7.40
CA GLN A 324 -6.85 -19.62 6.14
C GLN A 324 -8.06 -19.07 5.39
N GLY A 325 -7.96 -19.03 4.06
CA GLY A 325 -9.02 -18.49 3.21
C GLY A 325 -9.09 -16.97 3.16
N GLN A 326 -8.48 -16.26 4.14
CA GLN A 326 -8.35 -14.82 4.14
C GLN A 326 -7.06 -14.36 3.44
N TRP A 327 -5.96 -15.04 3.72
CA TRP A 327 -4.67 -14.75 3.10
C TRP A 327 -4.31 -15.80 2.07
N ASP A 328 -3.47 -15.46 1.12
CA ASP A 328 -2.90 -16.45 0.21
C ASP A 328 -2.02 -17.47 0.96
N ASN A 329 -1.85 -18.64 0.37
CA ASN A 329 -1.15 -19.75 1.04
C ASN A 329 0.31 -19.42 1.41
N ALA A 330 0.97 -18.53 0.66
CA ALA A 330 2.34 -18.14 0.92
C ALA A 330 2.45 -17.16 2.11
N SER A 331 1.37 -16.47 2.43
CA SER A 331 1.27 -15.50 3.52
C SER A 331 0.89 -16.13 4.86
N ILE A 332 0.37 -17.36 4.86
CA ILE A 332 -0.14 -18.01 6.07
C ILE A 332 1.01 -18.56 6.91
N MET A 333 0.99 -18.22 8.20
CA MET A 333 1.92 -18.74 9.19
C MET A 333 1.29 -18.71 10.57
N THR A 334 1.77 -19.54 11.49
CA THR A 334 1.30 -19.45 12.87
C THR A 334 1.79 -18.17 13.56
N PRO A 335 1.11 -17.68 14.62
CA PRO A 335 1.60 -16.55 15.41
C PRO A 335 3.01 -16.76 15.97
N ALA A 336 3.33 -18.00 16.37
CA ALA A 336 4.68 -18.36 16.83
C ALA A 336 5.74 -18.23 15.72
N GLN A 337 5.42 -18.66 14.49
CA GLN A 337 6.31 -18.49 13.34
C GLN A 337 6.50 -17.02 13.00
N PHE A 338 5.42 -16.21 13.02
CA PHE A 338 5.50 -14.77 12.83
C PHE A 338 6.44 -14.14 13.86
N THR A 339 6.23 -14.41 15.15
CA THR A 339 7.09 -13.89 16.23
C THR A 339 8.55 -14.31 16.06
N ALA A 340 8.80 -15.58 15.71
CA ALA A 340 10.16 -16.07 15.50
C ALA A 340 10.87 -15.36 14.33
N ARG A 341 10.14 -15.08 13.25
CA ARG A 341 10.68 -14.31 12.10
C ARG A 341 10.96 -12.86 12.47
N VAL A 342 10.06 -12.21 13.22
CA VAL A 342 10.29 -10.84 13.75
C VAL A 342 11.56 -10.82 14.60
N ASN A 343 11.70 -11.75 15.56
CA ASN A 343 12.89 -11.84 16.39
C ASN A 343 14.17 -12.00 15.55
N LYS A 344 14.16 -12.94 14.59
CA LYS A 344 15.30 -13.17 13.71
C LYS A 344 15.67 -11.92 12.90
N ALA A 345 14.67 -11.23 12.32
CA ALA A 345 14.88 -10.01 11.54
C ALA A 345 15.47 -8.87 12.39
N LEU A 346 15.10 -8.83 13.68
CA LEU A 346 15.59 -7.83 14.62
C LEU A 346 16.88 -8.26 15.36
N GLY A 347 17.43 -9.44 15.09
CA GLY A 347 18.65 -9.95 15.73
C GLY A 347 18.47 -10.28 17.22
N GLN A 348 17.28 -10.80 17.58
CA GLN A 348 16.89 -11.19 18.95
C GLN A 348 16.73 -12.71 19.07
#